data_7c49a53472d659663bbc7f7c88831ea4
#
_entry.id   7c49a53472d659663bbc7f7c88831ea4
#
_cell.length_a   1.000
_cell.length_b   1.000
_cell.length_c   1.000
_cell.angle_alpha   90.00
_cell.angle_beta   90.00
_cell.angle_gamma   90.00
#
_symmetry.space_group_name_H-M   'P 1'
#
loop_
_entity.id
_entity.type
_entity.pdbx_description
1 polymer ?
#
loop_
_entity_poly.entity_id
_entity_poly.type
_entity_poly.pdbx_seq_one_letter_code
_entity_poly.pdbx_strand_id
1 'polypeptide(L)'
;AVFGNVTIPLREDLSLFLGGRYSVLDKPYNYIGSTNALGAPLVFAPFTTSSGSTLKEFDPKITLEKTFDNALGWVTYTTATKSGGPGFAQWNAADASKPYEAEELEMIEFGYKAVLNDGATQVEAILYTYDYTDHQQILVGTNSQGQPAGVVVNGDATINGVELSYRTYLNENTNLALSYAGIDAEWDRFMDPRTTPSTDRAGEKMAFAPENSINLALENVQYLNIGELTSAISIVYKDKYKLALVDWEPTTVDDLTLVNLTVGLDTPSGWNISAFCNNCTDDEYKMVALSGVRAQGGGNRYGFGDGRRIGLQLSTDF
;
A
#
# COMPACT_ATOMS: atom_id res chain seq x y z
N ALA A 1 17.90 -10.82 14.95
CA ALA A 1 17.55 -11.80 13.92
C ALA A 1 18.82 -12.33 13.24
N VAL A 2 18.75 -13.58 12.79
CA VAL A 2 19.75 -14.21 11.92
C VAL A 2 19.05 -14.60 10.63
N PHE A 3 19.68 -14.38 9.50
CA PHE A 3 19.13 -14.72 8.19
C PHE A 3 20.21 -15.23 7.24
N GLY A 4 19.80 -15.98 6.25
CA GLY A 4 20.68 -16.48 5.21
C GLY A 4 19.89 -16.98 4.01
N ASN A 5 20.58 -17.15 2.89
CA ASN A 5 20.01 -17.73 1.69
C ASN A 5 21.08 -18.52 0.91
N VAL A 6 20.60 -19.42 0.07
CA VAL A 6 21.41 -20.21 -0.87
C VAL A 6 20.62 -20.41 -2.16
N THR A 7 21.34 -20.30 -3.29
CA THR A 7 20.82 -20.65 -4.61
C THR A 7 21.45 -21.97 -5.05
N ILE A 8 20.62 -22.92 -5.41
CA ILE A 8 21.02 -24.28 -5.82
C ILE A 8 20.66 -24.40 -7.30
N PRO A 9 21.65 -24.45 -8.22
CA PRO A 9 21.38 -24.76 -9.62
C PRO A 9 20.98 -26.24 -9.74
N LEU A 10 19.74 -26.49 -10.14
CA LEU A 10 19.22 -27.85 -10.37
C LEU A 10 19.55 -28.32 -11.80
N ARG A 11 19.56 -27.39 -12.74
CA ARG A 11 19.92 -27.54 -14.17
C ARG A 11 20.45 -26.21 -14.66
N GLU A 12 20.96 -26.15 -15.89
CA GLU A 12 21.44 -24.89 -16.49
C GLU A 12 20.37 -23.79 -16.57
N ASP A 13 19.10 -24.20 -16.70
CA ASP A 13 17.93 -23.32 -16.86
C ASP A 13 17.01 -23.29 -15.62
N LEU A 14 17.33 -24.02 -14.53
CA LEU A 14 16.45 -24.18 -13.39
C LEU A 14 17.22 -24.05 -12.07
N SER A 15 16.82 -23.13 -11.24
CA SER A 15 17.42 -22.85 -9.94
C SER A 15 16.40 -22.92 -8.80
N LEU A 16 16.83 -23.43 -7.66
CA LEU A 16 16.09 -23.39 -6.41
C LEU A 16 16.75 -22.40 -5.47
N PHE A 17 16.02 -21.38 -5.07
CA PHE A 17 16.43 -20.45 -4.03
C PHE A 17 15.78 -20.85 -2.70
N LEU A 18 16.61 -21.01 -1.66
CA LEU A 18 16.18 -21.27 -0.29
C LEU A 18 16.70 -20.14 0.59
N GLY A 19 15.80 -19.48 1.28
CA GLY A 19 16.12 -18.44 2.24
C GLY A 19 15.36 -18.63 3.55
N GLY A 20 15.80 -17.95 4.58
CA GLY A 20 15.09 -17.92 5.84
C GLY A 20 15.64 -16.87 6.79
N ARG A 21 14.79 -16.40 7.67
CA ARG A 21 15.09 -15.46 8.73
C ARG A 21 14.54 -15.97 10.04
N TYR A 22 15.38 -16.12 11.04
CA TYR A 22 14.95 -16.37 12.42
C TYR A 22 15.03 -15.09 13.23
N SER A 23 13.91 -14.63 13.75
CA SER A 23 13.77 -13.40 14.51
C SER A 23 13.47 -13.70 15.97
N VAL A 24 14.20 -13.05 16.87
CA VAL A 24 13.89 -13.00 18.29
C VAL A 24 13.75 -11.55 18.68
N LEU A 25 12.59 -11.16 19.14
CA LEU A 25 12.29 -9.82 19.56
C LEU A 25 11.57 -9.85 20.90
N ASP A 26 12.13 -9.20 21.90
CA ASP A 26 11.53 -9.01 23.21
C ASP A 26 11.23 -7.52 23.40
N LYS A 27 9.96 -7.19 23.62
CA LYS A 27 9.46 -5.81 23.76
C LYS A 27 8.80 -5.63 25.12
N PRO A 28 9.57 -5.46 26.19
CA PRO A 28 8.98 -5.01 27.44
C PRO A 28 8.55 -3.55 27.28
N TYR A 29 7.41 -3.19 27.85
CA TYR A 29 6.96 -1.80 27.87
C TYR A 29 6.32 -1.41 29.20
N ASN A 30 6.48 -0.13 29.54
CA ASN A 30 5.79 0.49 30.65
C ASN A 30 4.83 1.54 30.10
N TYR A 31 3.59 1.45 30.49
CA TYR A 31 2.58 2.42 30.11
C TYR A 31 2.25 3.31 31.30
N ILE A 32 2.35 4.62 31.10
CA ILE A 32 2.02 5.64 32.08
C ILE A 32 0.86 6.47 31.56
N GLY A 33 -0.32 6.25 32.06
CA GLY A 33 -1.48 7.10 31.80
C GLY A 33 -1.42 8.32 32.73
N SER A 34 -1.33 9.52 32.18
CA SER A 34 -1.36 10.74 32.95
C SER A 34 -2.54 11.63 32.57
N THR A 35 -3.00 12.36 33.56
CA THR A 35 -4.22 13.14 33.50
C THR A 35 -4.04 14.56 32.97
N ASN A 36 -2.85 14.98 32.62
CA ASN A 36 -2.55 16.36 32.28
C ASN A 36 -2.30 16.60 30.82
N ALA A 37 -3.34 16.51 30.02
CA ALA A 37 -3.30 17.15 28.73
C ALA A 37 -4.21 18.39 28.74
N LEU A 38 -3.62 19.56 28.74
CA LEU A 38 -4.25 20.84 28.39
C LEU A 38 -5.38 21.37 29.30
N GLY A 39 -5.33 21.13 30.61
CA GLY A 39 -6.24 21.81 31.57
C GLY A 39 -7.71 21.41 31.48
N ALA A 40 -8.04 20.33 30.79
CA ALA A 40 -9.39 19.78 30.77
C ALA A 40 -9.65 18.93 32.04
N PRO A 41 -10.87 18.89 32.57
CA PRO A 41 -11.22 18.00 33.67
C PRO A 41 -11.03 16.54 33.19
N LEU A 42 -10.36 15.78 34.06
CA LEU A 42 -9.90 14.45 33.72
C LEU A 42 -11.00 13.41 33.73
N VAL A 43 -10.97 12.58 32.72
CA VAL A 43 -11.93 11.51 32.54
C VAL A 43 -11.42 10.18 33.14
N PHE A 44 -10.17 10.10 33.56
CA PHE A 44 -9.58 8.89 34.15
C PHE A 44 -8.54 9.19 35.23
N ALA A 45 -8.33 8.25 36.15
CA ALA A 45 -7.28 8.34 37.18
C ALA A 45 -5.91 8.00 36.56
N PRO A 46 -4.82 8.66 37.01
CA PRO A 46 -3.47 8.28 36.61
C PRO A 46 -3.21 6.81 36.91
N PHE A 47 -2.53 6.12 36.00
CA PHE A 47 -2.16 4.74 36.22
C PHE A 47 -0.79 4.43 35.61
N THR A 48 -0.20 3.37 36.09
CA THR A 48 1.03 2.79 35.56
C THR A 48 0.79 1.29 35.41
N THR A 49 1.15 0.73 34.27
CA THR A 49 1.14 -0.70 34.06
C THR A 49 2.33 -1.10 33.18
N SER A 50 2.75 -2.35 33.30
CA SER A 50 3.81 -2.91 32.48
C SER A 50 3.32 -4.20 31.83
N SER A 51 3.78 -4.46 30.64
CA SER A 51 3.52 -5.68 29.92
C SER A 51 4.66 -5.91 28.91
N GLY A 52 4.53 -6.88 28.03
CA GLY A 52 5.51 -7.13 26.99
C GLY A 52 4.98 -8.10 25.96
N SER A 53 5.61 -8.11 24.79
CA SER A 53 5.41 -9.14 23.77
C SER A 53 6.75 -9.72 23.37
N THR A 54 6.81 -11.03 23.18
CA THR A 54 8.00 -11.74 22.70
C THR A 54 7.64 -12.44 21.41
N LEU A 55 8.43 -12.19 20.37
CA LEU A 55 8.35 -12.87 19.08
C LEU A 55 9.54 -13.81 18.93
N LYS A 56 9.30 -15.05 18.51
CA LYS A 56 10.31 -16.04 18.11
C LYS A 56 9.78 -16.75 16.89
N GLU A 57 10.14 -16.23 15.71
CA GLU A 57 9.59 -16.72 14.45
C GLU A 57 10.68 -17.03 13.43
N PHE A 58 10.36 -17.99 12.58
CA PHE A 58 11.18 -18.35 11.44
C PHE A 58 10.37 -18.13 10.15
N ASP A 59 10.80 -17.17 9.36
CA ASP A 59 10.20 -16.80 8.08
C ASP A 59 11.02 -17.43 6.93
N PRO A 60 10.56 -18.54 6.34
CA PRO A 60 11.17 -19.16 5.17
C PRO A 60 10.84 -18.42 3.89
N LYS A 61 11.72 -18.56 2.89
CA LYS A 61 11.46 -18.22 1.49
C LYS A 61 11.97 -19.35 0.60
N ILE A 62 11.12 -19.86 -0.27
CA ILE A 62 11.45 -20.88 -1.26
C ILE A 62 11.00 -20.37 -2.62
N THR A 63 11.94 -20.27 -3.58
CA THR A 63 11.63 -19.89 -4.96
C THR A 63 12.21 -20.92 -5.92
N LEU A 64 11.37 -21.43 -6.79
CA LEU A 64 11.80 -22.19 -7.97
C LEU A 64 11.75 -21.24 -9.17
N GLU A 65 12.89 -21.09 -9.83
CA GLU A 65 13.08 -20.17 -10.94
C GLU A 65 13.51 -20.91 -12.19
N LYS A 66 12.87 -20.65 -13.31
CA LYS A 66 13.23 -21.19 -14.63
C LYS A 66 13.54 -20.08 -15.61
N THR A 67 14.74 -20.11 -16.15
CA THR A 67 15.20 -19.23 -17.23
C THR A 67 14.88 -19.83 -18.58
N PHE A 68 14.37 -19.00 -19.48
CA PHE A 68 14.17 -19.28 -20.91
C PHE A 68 15.09 -18.35 -21.70
N ASP A 69 15.18 -18.50 -23.01
CA ASP A 69 16.11 -17.69 -23.84
C ASP A 69 15.94 -16.19 -23.62
N ASN A 70 14.69 -15.71 -23.52
CA ASN A 70 14.36 -14.29 -23.36
C ASN A 70 13.35 -14.03 -22.24
N ALA A 71 13.14 -15.00 -21.35
CA ALA A 71 12.16 -14.91 -20.31
C ALA A 71 12.61 -15.61 -19.02
N LEU A 72 11.95 -15.25 -17.91
CA LEU A 72 12.11 -15.84 -16.59
C LEU A 72 10.71 -16.12 -16.02
N GLY A 73 10.51 -17.35 -15.52
CA GLY A 73 9.32 -17.72 -14.76
C GLY A 73 9.72 -18.17 -13.36
N TRP A 74 8.88 -17.86 -12.37
CA TRP A 74 9.14 -18.29 -11.00
C TRP A 74 7.86 -18.63 -10.25
N VAL A 75 8.03 -19.45 -9.22
CA VAL A 75 7.04 -19.63 -8.16
C VAL A 75 7.73 -19.46 -6.83
N THR A 76 7.13 -18.65 -5.95
CA THR A 76 7.64 -18.36 -4.62
C THR A 76 6.62 -18.71 -3.56
N TYR A 77 7.07 -19.35 -2.49
CA TYR A 77 6.40 -19.42 -1.19
C TYR A 77 7.26 -18.68 -0.17
N THR A 78 6.65 -17.81 0.64
CA THR A 78 7.34 -17.15 1.74
C THR A 78 6.37 -16.81 2.85
N THR A 79 6.89 -16.71 4.07
CA THR A 79 6.17 -16.13 5.19
C THR A 79 6.85 -14.86 5.67
N ALA A 80 6.11 -14.03 6.38
CA ALA A 80 6.62 -12.84 7.04
C ALA A 80 5.82 -12.57 8.32
N THR A 81 6.52 -12.15 9.37
CA THR A 81 5.91 -11.90 10.66
C THR A 81 6.16 -10.48 11.14
N LYS A 82 5.10 -9.82 11.59
CA LYS A 82 5.14 -8.50 12.23
C LYS A 82 4.76 -8.64 13.70
N SER A 83 5.69 -8.26 14.59
CA SER A 83 5.50 -8.46 16.03
C SER A 83 4.27 -7.74 16.58
N GLY A 84 3.59 -8.36 17.51
CA GLY A 84 2.63 -7.72 18.38
C GLY A 84 3.23 -6.63 19.25
N GLY A 85 2.42 -6.02 20.08
CA GLY A 85 2.86 -4.90 20.90
C GLY A 85 1.80 -4.38 21.87
N PRO A 86 2.10 -3.27 22.54
CA PRO A 86 1.18 -2.64 23.48
C PRO A 86 -0.04 -2.06 22.79
N GLY A 87 -1.17 -2.07 23.48
CA GLY A 87 -2.37 -1.36 23.06
C GLY A 87 -2.08 0.12 22.81
N PHE A 88 -2.71 0.71 21.81
CA PHE A 88 -2.52 2.11 21.44
C PHE A 88 -3.49 3.02 22.18
N ALA A 89 -3.01 4.17 22.70
CA ALA A 89 -3.80 5.24 23.32
C ALA A 89 -4.85 4.76 24.34
N GLN A 90 -4.46 3.86 25.26
CA GLN A 90 -5.33 3.31 26.29
C GLN A 90 -5.47 4.26 27.51
N TRP A 91 -6.65 4.23 28.14
CA TRP A 91 -7.00 5.18 29.21
C TRP A 91 -7.12 4.52 30.59
N ASN A 92 -6.85 3.22 30.68
CA ASN A 92 -6.82 2.49 31.94
C ASN A 92 -5.78 1.35 31.89
N ALA A 93 -5.34 0.90 33.05
CA ALA A 93 -4.31 -0.12 33.19
C ALA A 93 -4.74 -1.48 32.62
N ALA A 94 -6.02 -1.83 32.70
CA ALA A 94 -6.51 -3.12 32.26
C ALA A 94 -6.42 -3.27 30.73
N ASP A 95 -6.78 -2.23 29.96
CA ASP A 95 -6.67 -2.23 28.51
C ASP A 95 -5.21 -2.06 28.05
N ALA A 96 -4.44 -1.18 28.74
CA ALA A 96 -3.03 -0.96 28.43
C ALA A 96 -2.14 -2.17 28.69
N SER A 97 -2.55 -3.09 29.56
CA SER A 97 -1.82 -4.33 29.85
C SER A 97 -2.05 -5.44 28.83
N LYS A 98 -3.01 -5.28 27.91
CA LYS A 98 -3.33 -6.26 26.87
C LYS A 98 -2.56 -5.94 25.60
N PRO A 99 -1.56 -6.76 25.20
CA PRO A 99 -0.93 -6.62 23.90
C PRO A 99 -1.89 -7.05 22.80
N TYR A 100 -1.68 -6.55 21.59
CA TYR A 100 -2.24 -7.16 20.38
C TYR A 100 -1.26 -8.20 19.85
N GLU A 101 -1.81 -9.20 19.14
CA GLU A 101 -1.05 -10.35 18.66
C GLU A 101 -0.11 -9.99 17.52
N ALA A 102 0.86 -10.85 17.26
CA ALA A 102 1.71 -10.76 16.07
C ALA A 102 0.86 -11.03 14.82
N GLU A 103 1.16 -10.31 13.74
CA GLU A 103 0.57 -10.52 12.42
C GLU A 103 1.48 -11.43 11.62
N GLU A 104 0.90 -12.45 11.02
CA GLU A 104 1.59 -13.40 10.15
C GLU A 104 1.04 -13.31 8.74
N LEU A 105 1.92 -13.40 7.76
CA LEU A 105 1.61 -13.44 6.33
C LEU A 105 2.18 -14.69 5.72
N GLU A 106 1.36 -15.46 5.02
CA GLU A 106 1.79 -16.47 4.05
C GLU A 106 1.54 -15.96 2.63
N MET A 107 2.51 -16.17 1.74
CA MET A 107 2.41 -15.73 0.34
C MET A 107 2.76 -16.87 -0.60
N ILE A 108 1.95 -17.04 -1.63
CA ILE A 108 2.29 -17.80 -2.84
C ILE A 108 2.22 -16.85 -4.03
N GLU A 109 3.27 -16.85 -4.83
CA GLU A 109 3.39 -15.99 -6.01
C GLU A 109 3.83 -16.81 -7.22
N PHE A 110 3.22 -16.56 -8.37
CA PHE A 110 3.64 -17.03 -9.68
C PHE A 110 3.98 -15.82 -10.53
N GLY A 111 5.18 -15.75 -11.04
CA GLY A 111 5.61 -14.63 -11.86
C GLY A 111 6.23 -15.09 -13.18
N TYR A 112 6.09 -14.24 -14.17
CA TYR A 112 6.69 -14.39 -15.48
C TYR A 112 7.11 -13.04 -16.01
N LYS A 113 8.35 -12.92 -16.50
CA LYS A 113 8.80 -11.73 -17.21
C LYS A 113 9.55 -12.11 -18.49
N ALA A 114 9.40 -11.31 -19.53
CA ALA A 114 10.07 -11.54 -20.80
C ALA A 114 10.50 -10.23 -21.46
N VAL A 115 11.56 -10.36 -22.27
CA VAL A 115 12.04 -9.31 -23.17
C VAL A 115 11.86 -9.82 -24.58
N LEU A 116 11.06 -9.11 -25.38
CA LEU A 116 10.62 -9.50 -26.71
C LEU A 116 11.07 -8.47 -27.75
N ASN A 117 10.95 -8.82 -29.03
CA ASN A 117 11.21 -7.93 -30.16
C ASN A 117 12.61 -7.27 -30.05
N ASP A 118 13.65 -8.08 -29.87
CA ASP A 118 15.05 -7.63 -29.77
C ASP A 118 15.28 -6.55 -28.67
N GLY A 119 14.53 -6.64 -27.58
CA GLY A 119 14.65 -5.70 -26.46
C GLY A 119 13.63 -4.55 -26.47
N ALA A 120 12.89 -4.40 -27.56
CA ALA A 120 11.93 -3.28 -27.69
C ALA A 120 10.69 -3.44 -26.79
N THR A 121 10.38 -4.66 -26.34
CA THR A 121 9.18 -4.93 -25.54
C THR A 121 9.55 -5.68 -24.26
N GLN A 122 9.04 -5.23 -23.13
CA GLN A 122 9.11 -5.90 -21.84
C GLN A 122 7.71 -6.21 -21.34
N VAL A 123 7.51 -7.43 -20.85
CA VAL A 123 6.25 -7.87 -20.25
C VAL A 123 6.55 -8.52 -18.90
N GLU A 124 5.67 -8.28 -17.94
CA GLU A 124 5.68 -8.96 -16.65
C GLU A 124 4.25 -9.26 -16.22
N ALA A 125 4.04 -10.46 -15.70
CA ALA A 125 2.76 -10.89 -15.14
C ALA A 125 3.02 -11.60 -13.82
N ILE A 126 2.28 -11.19 -12.78
CA ILE A 126 2.37 -11.77 -11.44
C ILE A 126 0.96 -12.14 -10.99
N LEU A 127 0.81 -13.34 -10.45
CA LEU A 127 -0.38 -13.80 -9.74
C LEU A 127 0.03 -14.14 -8.32
N TYR A 128 -0.73 -13.66 -7.34
CA TYR A 128 -0.40 -13.92 -5.94
C TYR A 128 -1.64 -14.14 -5.08
N THR A 129 -1.42 -14.86 -3.98
CA THR A 129 -2.33 -14.93 -2.86
C THR A 129 -1.58 -14.65 -1.57
N TYR A 130 -2.15 -13.81 -0.72
CA TYR A 130 -1.69 -13.51 0.64
C TYR A 130 -2.75 -13.97 1.62
N ASP A 131 -2.33 -14.75 2.60
CA ASP A 131 -3.15 -15.19 3.73
C ASP A 131 -2.58 -14.51 4.99
N TYR A 132 -3.36 -13.62 5.58
CA TYR A 132 -3.02 -12.91 6.80
C TYR A 132 -3.72 -13.52 7.99
N THR A 133 -2.95 -13.99 8.95
CA THR A 133 -3.42 -14.36 10.29
C THR A 133 -3.11 -13.18 11.24
N ASP A 134 -4.12 -12.78 12.02
CA ASP A 134 -4.01 -11.72 13.00
C ASP A 134 -3.52 -10.37 12.44
N HIS A 135 -3.93 -10.01 11.22
CA HIS A 135 -3.64 -8.70 10.63
C HIS A 135 -3.98 -7.56 11.60
N GLN A 136 -3.03 -6.65 11.80
CA GLN A 136 -3.13 -5.57 12.79
C GLN A 136 -3.82 -4.35 12.21
N GLN A 137 -5.09 -4.16 12.52
CA GLN A 137 -5.87 -3.00 12.10
C GLN A 137 -6.00 -1.98 13.22
N ILE A 138 -5.57 -0.73 12.99
CA ILE A 138 -5.76 0.36 13.95
C ILE A 138 -7.16 0.97 13.75
N LEU A 139 -7.90 1.07 14.83
CA LEU A 139 -9.21 1.69 14.88
C LEU A 139 -9.24 2.81 15.92
N VAL A 140 -10.01 3.85 15.65
CA VAL A 140 -10.48 4.78 16.70
C VAL A 140 -11.80 4.24 17.21
N GLY A 141 -11.82 3.76 18.41
CA GLY A 141 -12.96 3.11 19.05
C GLY A 141 -13.17 3.59 20.46
N THR A 142 -13.71 2.72 21.30
CA THR A 142 -13.88 2.96 22.72
C THR A 142 -13.14 1.89 23.53
N ASN A 143 -12.59 2.30 24.66
CA ASN A 143 -12.00 1.37 25.61
C ASN A 143 -13.09 0.62 26.42
N SER A 144 -12.66 -0.26 27.34
CA SER A 144 -13.56 -1.02 28.22
C SER A 144 -14.51 -0.18 29.08
N GLN A 145 -14.24 1.13 29.20
CA GLN A 145 -15.03 2.10 29.97
C GLN A 145 -15.89 3.00 29.07
N GLY A 146 -15.98 2.71 27.76
CA GLY A 146 -16.74 3.51 26.82
C GLY A 146 -16.12 4.85 26.42
N GLN A 147 -14.82 5.07 26.72
CA GLN A 147 -14.13 6.31 26.38
C GLN A 147 -13.41 6.19 25.04
N PRO A 148 -13.34 7.27 24.20
CA PRO A 148 -12.64 7.24 22.93
C PRO A 148 -11.16 6.83 23.12
N ALA A 149 -10.72 5.82 22.40
CA ALA A 149 -9.36 5.30 22.43
C ALA A 149 -8.94 4.79 21.05
N GLY A 150 -7.63 4.79 20.78
CA GLY A 150 -7.06 4.00 19.69
C GLY A 150 -6.95 2.54 20.13
N VAL A 151 -7.43 1.63 19.33
CA VAL A 151 -7.32 0.20 19.55
C VAL A 151 -6.70 -0.48 18.32
N VAL A 152 -5.83 -1.45 18.57
CA VAL A 152 -5.39 -2.38 17.53
C VAL A 152 -6.26 -3.62 17.66
N VAL A 153 -6.86 -4.03 16.57
CA VAL A 153 -7.68 -5.24 16.48
C VAL A 153 -7.02 -6.18 15.50
N ASN A 154 -6.86 -7.42 15.89
CA ASN A 154 -6.38 -8.47 15.01
C ASN A 154 -7.54 -9.09 14.24
N GLY A 155 -7.34 -9.34 12.97
CA GLY A 155 -8.29 -9.98 12.06
C GLY A 155 -7.57 -10.86 11.05
N ASP A 156 -8.27 -11.78 10.42
CA ASP A 156 -7.72 -12.59 9.35
C ASP A 156 -8.22 -12.04 8.02
N ALA A 157 -7.38 -12.09 6.99
CA ALA A 157 -7.73 -11.55 5.69
C ALA A 157 -7.02 -12.31 4.56
N THR A 158 -7.73 -12.50 3.46
CA THR A 158 -7.17 -13.05 2.22
C THR A 158 -7.10 -11.97 1.15
N ILE A 159 -5.95 -11.90 0.46
CA ILE A 159 -5.74 -11.00 -0.67
C ILE A 159 -5.30 -11.81 -1.88
N ASN A 160 -6.10 -11.83 -2.92
CA ASN A 160 -5.75 -12.40 -4.20
C ASN A 160 -5.49 -11.28 -5.21
N GLY A 161 -4.47 -11.42 -6.03
CA GLY A 161 -4.16 -10.37 -6.98
C GLY A 161 -3.48 -10.83 -8.25
N VAL A 162 -3.60 -9.96 -9.26
CA VAL A 162 -2.89 -10.03 -10.52
C VAL A 162 -2.25 -8.70 -10.83
N GLU A 163 -0.99 -8.71 -11.24
CA GLU A 163 -0.29 -7.54 -11.73
C GLU A 163 0.25 -7.81 -13.13
N LEU A 164 0.02 -6.86 -14.03
CA LEU A 164 0.52 -6.90 -15.40
C LEU A 164 1.30 -5.63 -15.67
N SER A 165 2.48 -5.75 -16.25
CA SER A 165 3.30 -4.65 -16.72
C SER A 165 3.70 -4.90 -18.17
N TYR A 166 3.49 -3.91 -19.00
CA TYR A 166 3.84 -3.92 -20.40
C TYR A 166 4.51 -2.62 -20.77
N ARG A 167 5.70 -2.70 -21.34
CA ARG A 167 6.42 -1.54 -21.87
C ARG A 167 6.94 -1.88 -23.26
N THR A 168 6.74 -0.98 -24.22
CA THR A 168 7.26 -1.18 -25.56
C THR A 168 7.62 0.14 -26.24
N TYR A 169 8.63 0.10 -27.09
CA TYR A 169 8.88 1.13 -28.08
C TYR A 169 8.00 0.84 -29.31
N LEU A 170 7.03 1.73 -29.58
CA LEU A 170 6.19 1.67 -30.77
C LEU A 170 6.99 2.01 -32.05
N ASN A 171 7.98 2.85 -31.88
CA ASN A 171 9.02 3.23 -32.84
C ASN A 171 10.20 3.85 -32.05
N GLU A 172 11.24 4.30 -32.77
CA GLU A 172 12.47 4.86 -32.17
C GLU A 172 12.21 6.07 -31.24
N ASN A 173 11.08 6.74 -31.41
CA ASN A 173 10.76 7.98 -30.72
C ASN A 173 9.56 7.86 -29.77
N THR A 174 8.87 6.74 -29.74
CA THR A 174 7.62 6.60 -28.97
C THR A 174 7.65 5.40 -28.06
N ASN A 175 7.53 5.65 -26.77
CA ASN A 175 7.45 4.64 -25.72
C ASN A 175 6.03 4.58 -25.16
N LEU A 176 5.51 3.36 -24.99
CA LEU A 176 4.24 3.06 -24.35
C LEU A 176 4.50 2.23 -23.10
N ALA A 177 3.93 2.62 -21.98
CA ALA A 177 3.91 1.83 -20.74
C ALA A 177 2.46 1.65 -20.27
N LEU A 178 2.12 0.42 -19.91
CA LEU A 178 0.83 0.04 -19.33
C LEU A 178 1.09 -0.80 -18.08
N SER A 179 0.42 -0.46 -16.98
CA SER A 179 0.37 -1.29 -15.79
C SER A 179 -1.07 -1.50 -15.37
N TYR A 180 -1.39 -2.72 -14.98
CA TYR A 180 -2.69 -3.11 -14.43
C TYR A 180 -2.47 -3.87 -13.13
N ALA A 181 -3.26 -3.55 -12.11
CA ALA A 181 -3.37 -4.32 -10.88
C ALA A 181 -4.84 -4.63 -10.61
N GLY A 182 -5.15 -5.92 -10.50
CA GLY A 182 -6.45 -6.41 -10.03
C GLY A 182 -6.27 -7.02 -8.64
N ILE A 183 -7.07 -6.59 -7.65
CA ILE A 183 -6.93 -7.01 -6.26
C ILE A 183 -8.31 -7.37 -5.71
N ASP A 184 -8.40 -8.55 -5.10
CA ASP A 184 -9.51 -8.99 -4.27
C ASP A 184 -9.02 -9.14 -2.84
N ALA A 185 -9.38 -8.20 -1.96
CA ALA A 185 -8.90 -8.12 -0.58
C ALA A 185 -10.09 -8.10 0.37
N GLU A 186 -10.26 -9.18 1.15
CA GLU A 186 -11.41 -9.39 2.04
C GLU A 186 -10.98 -9.81 3.43
N TRP A 187 -11.79 -9.44 4.41
CA TRP A 187 -11.69 -9.94 5.76
C TRP A 187 -12.32 -11.33 5.86
N ASP A 188 -11.56 -12.31 6.30
CA ASP A 188 -12.09 -13.65 6.61
C ASP A 188 -12.70 -13.69 8.02
N ARG A 189 -12.08 -12.96 8.95
CA ARG A 189 -12.53 -12.78 10.33
C ARG A 189 -12.13 -11.39 10.82
N PHE A 190 -13.09 -10.55 11.17
CA PHE A 190 -12.81 -9.27 11.79
C PHE A 190 -13.94 -8.84 12.70
N MET A 191 -13.71 -8.84 14.02
CA MET A 191 -14.70 -8.39 15.00
C MET A 191 -14.49 -6.91 15.31
N ASP A 192 -15.38 -6.06 14.78
CA ASP A 192 -15.34 -4.61 15.02
C ASP A 192 -15.86 -4.28 16.43
N PRO A 193 -15.00 -3.85 17.37
CA PRO A 193 -15.40 -3.58 18.76
C PRO A 193 -16.12 -2.23 18.95
N ARG A 194 -16.28 -1.43 17.90
CA ARG A 194 -16.91 -0.10 17.97
C ARG A 194 -18.42 -0.15 18.08
N THR A 195 -19.02 -1.33 17.87
CA THR A 195 -20.45 -1.59 18.04
C THR A 195 -20.71 -2.43 19.28
N THR A 196 -21.95 -2.39 19.80
CA THR A 196 -22.37 -3.22 20.92
C THR A 196 -23.67 -3.93 20.58
N PRO A 197 -23.70 -5.26 20.40
CA PRO A 197 -22.53 -6.17 20.39
C PRO A 197 -21.55 -5.87 19.26
N SER A 198 -20.31 -6.40 19.37
CA SER A 198 -19.32 -6.29 18.29
C SER A 198 -19.84 -6.87 16.99
N THR A 199 -19.57 -6.21 15.87
CA THR A 199 -20.03 -6.62 14.54
C THR A 199 -18.94 -7.45 13.87
N ASP A 200 -19.30 -8.61 13.36
CA ASP A 200 -18.44 -9.40 12.47
C ASP A 200 -18.43 -8.74 11.08
N ARG A 201 -17.22 -8.49 10.56
CA ARG A 201 -16.94 -7.89 9.25
C ARG A 201 -16.43 -8.90 8.22
N ALA A 202 -16.57 -10.20 8.50
CA ALA A 202 -16.17 -11.22 7.54
C ALA A 202 -16.87 -11.03 6.19
N GLY A 203 -16.13 -11.16 5.09
CA GLY A 203 -16.60 -10.92 3.72
C GLY A 203 -16.64 -9.44 3.30
N GLU A 204 -16.25 -8.50 4.17
CA GLU A 204 -16.15 -7.10 3.77
C GLU A 204 -14.79 -6.82 3.11
N LYS A 205 -14.78 -6.03 2.03
CA LYS A 205 -13.55 -5.57 1.37
C LYS A 205 -12.68 -4.76 2.33
N MET A 206 -11.37 -4.92 2.21
CA MET A 206 -10.39 -4.10 2.95
C MET A 206 -10.39 -2.65 2.46
N ALA A 207 -9.94 -1.74 3.32
CA ALA A 207 -9.78 -0.34 2.95
C ALA A 207 -8.52 -0.14 2.07
N PHE A 208 -8.52 0.92 1.25
CA PHE A 208 -7.43 1.29 0.34
C PHE A 208 -7.09 0.25 -0.73
N ALA A 209 -8.02 -0.65 -1.05
CA ALA A 209 -7.87 -1.70 -2.03
C ALA A 209 -8.89 -1.53 -3.18
N PRO A 210 -8.64 -0.66 -4.17
CA PRO A 210 -9.46 -0.61 -5.39
C PRO A 210 -9.32 -1.93 -6.14
N GLU A 211 -10.45 -2.51 -6.60
CA GLU A 211 -10.44 -3.81 -7.27
C GLU A 211 -9.64 -3.77 -8.58
N ASN A 212 -9.68 -2.65 -9.30
CA ASN A 212 -8.88 -2.45 -10.50
C ASN A 212 -8.14 -1.12 -10.44
N SER A 213 -6.87 -1.15 -10.85
CA SER A 213 -6.04 0.03 -11.06
C SER A 213 -5.31 -0.08 -12.39
N ILE A 214 -5.37 0.97 -13.21
CA ILE A 214 -4.72 1.02 -14.52
C ILE A 214 -3.86 2.27 -14.58
N ASN A 215 -2.62 2.12 -15.05
CA ASN A 215 -1.76 3.25 -15.42
C ASN A 215 -1.33 3.09 -16.88
N LEU A 216 -1.61 4.08 -17.68
CA LEU A 216 -1.18 4.18 -19.08
C LEU A 216 -0.31 5.41 -19.24
N ALA A 217 0.87 5.25 -19.85
CA ALA A 217 1.74 6.36 -20.19
C ALA A 217 2.22 6.22 -21.64
N LEU A 218 2.17 7.29 -22.38
CA LEU A 218 2.72 7.43 -23.73
C LEU A 218 3.64 8.63 -23.76
N GLU A 219 4.87 8.40 -24.20
CA GLU A 219 5.88 9.43 -24.39
C GLU A 219 6.38 9.42 -25.83
N ASN A 220 6.52 10.61 -26.42
CA ASN A 220 7.06 10.77 -27.74
C ASN A 220 8.12 11.90 -27.74
N VAL A 221 9.25 11.61 -28.36
CA VAL A 221 10.36 12.56 -28.55
C VAL A 221 10.52 12.85 -30.03
N GLN A 222 10.56 14.13 -30.39
CA GLN A 222 10.77 14.59 -31.77
C GLN A 222 11.98 15.53 -31.84
N TYR A 223 12.91 15.20 -32.74
CA TYR A 223 14.07 16.03 -32.99
C TYR A 223 13.74 17.08 -34.05
N LEU A 224 13.61 18.33 -33.62
CA LEU A 224 13.28 19.49 -34.47
C LEU A 224 14.52 20.36 -34.67
N ASN A 225 14.49 21.24 -35.69
CA ASN A 225 15.59 22.19 -35.90
C ASN A 225 15.78 23.16 -34.72
N ILE A 226 14.73 23.36 -33.91
CA ILE A 226 14.72 24.27 -32.75
C ILE A 226 15.06 23.55 -31.43
N GLY A 227 15.19 22.23 -31.44
CA GLY A 227 15.50 21.46 -30.26
C GLY A 227 14.78 20.13 -30.22
N GLU A 228 14.85 19.46 -29.07
CA GLU A 228 14.17 18.22 -28.77
C GLU A 228 12.80 18.52 -28.13
N LEU A 229 11.73 18.10 -28.81
CA LEU A 229 10.36 18.23 -28.31
C LEU A 229 9.90 16.90 -27.70
N THR A 230 9.69 16.89 -26.40
CA THR A 230 9.11 15.77 -25.65
C THR A 230 7.64 16.03 -25.38
N SER A 231 6.80 15.03 -25.63
CA SER A 231 5.37 15.06 -25.31
C SER A 231 5.00 13.80 -24.54
N ALA A 232 4.32 13.95 -23.42
CA ALA A 232 3.89 12.86 -22.57
C ALA A 232 2.43 13.01 -22.15
N ILE A 233 1.71 11.89 -22.14
CA ILE A 233 0.39 11.75 -21.54
C ILE A 233 0.44 10.60 -20.54
N SER A 234 -0.14 10.77 -19.37
CA SER A 234 -0.40 9.68 -18.45
C SER A 234 -1.87 9.67 -18.01
N ILE A 235 -2.42 8.47 -17.89
CA ILE A 235 -3.79 8.22 -17.44
C ILE A 235 -3.70 7.23 -16.29
N VAL A 236 -4.28 7.61 -15.14
CA VAL A 236 -4.43 6.76 -13.97
C VAL A 236 -5.92 6.55 -13.74
N TYR A 237 -6.33 5.30 -13.75
CA TYR A 237 -7.68 4.88 -13.40
C TYR A 237 -7.65 4.02 -12.13
N LYS A 238 -8.61 4.20 -11.26
CA LYS A 238 -8.88 3.34 -10.11
C LYS A 238 -10.37 3.16 -9.94
N ASP A 239 -10.78 1.92 -9.66
CA ASP A 239 -12.15 1.65 -9.23
C ASP A 239 -12.46 2.31 -7.89
N LYS A 240 -13.73 2.41 -7.61
CA LYS A 240 -14.27 2.82 -6.32
C LYS A 240 -13.68 2.00 -5.18
N TYR A 241 -13.27 2.68 -4.11
CA TYR A 241 -12.73 2.03 -2.91
C TYR A 241 -13.05 2.83 -1.64
N LYS A 242 -12.88 2.21 -0.49
CA LYS A 242 -13.09 2.86 0.80
C LYS A 242 -11.78 3.28 1.48
N LEU A 243 -11.82 4.40 2.18
CA LEU A 243 -10.70 4.94 2.97
C LEU A 243 -10.77 4.54 4.45
N ALA A 244 -11.73 3.71 4.84
CA ALA A 244 -11.92 3.26 6.21
C ALA A 244 -12.52 1.86 6.22
N LEU A 245 -12.41 1.18 7.37
CA LEU A 245 -12.94 -0.18 7.55
C LEU A 245 -14.43 -0.26 7.21
N VAL A 246 -15.21 0.76 7.56
CA VAL A 246 -16.66 0.77 7.31
C VAL A 246 -16.93 1.42 5.97
N ASP A 247 -17.68 0.73 5.12
CA ASP A 247 -18.22 1.30 3.89
C ASP A 247 -19.33 2.30 4.27
N TRP A 248 -19.00 3.55 4.15
CA TRP A 248 -19.88 4.66 4.44
C TRP A 248 -19.59 5.76 3.42
N GLU A 249 -20.61 6.28 2.80
CA GLU A 249 -20.48 7.21 1.69
C GLU A 249 -19.41 8.31 1.90
N PRO A 250 -19.33 8.97 3.06
CA PRO A 250 -18.29 9.96 3.30
C PRO A 250 -16.85 9.41 3.29
N THR A 251 -16.63 8.09 3.51
CA THR A 251 -15.30 7.46 3.47
C THR A 251 -15.00 6.75 2.16
N THR A 252 -15.91 6.80 1.22
CA THR A 252 -15.77 6.17 -0.09
C THR A 252 -15.15 7.16 -1.09
N VAL A 253 -14.26 6.66 -1.91
CA VAL A 253 -13.76 7.31 -3.13
C VAL A 253 -14.47 6.64 -4.30
N ASP A 254 -15.13 7.43 -5.14
CA ASP A 254 -15.72 6.94 -6.39
C ASP A 254 -14.64 6.59 -7.41
N ASP A 255 -15.03 6.02 -8.54
CA ASP A 255 -14.11 5.75 -9.64
C ASP A 255 -13.33 7.03 -10.02
N LEU A 256 -12.03 6.90 -10.11
CA LEU A 256 -11.12 8.03 -10.31
C LEU A 256 -10.37 7.90 -11.63
N THR A 257 -10.39 8.96 -12.44
CA THR A 257 -9.58 9.05 -13.66
C THR A 257 -8.77 10.33 -13.68
N LEU A 258 -7.46 10.22 -13.52
CA LEU A 258 -6.55 11.35 -13.62
C LEU A 258 -5.83 11.34 -14.97
N VAL A 259 -5.89 12.44 -15.69
CA VAL A 259 -5.16 12.64 -16.95
C VAL A 259 -4.12 13.74 -16.74
N ASN A 260 -2.86 13.44 -17.05
CA ASN A 260 -1.78 14.41 -17.02
C ASN A 260 -1.14 14.52 -18.40
N LEU A 261 -0.81 15.75 -18.78
CA LEU A 261 -0.17 16.10 -20.04
C LEU A 261 1.08 16.95 -19.77
N THR A 262 2.15 16.65 -20.49
CA THR A 262 3.36 17.48 -20.48
C THR A 262 3.90 17.62 -21.89
N VAL A 263 4.32 18.84 -22.26
CA VAL A 263 5.04 19.11 -23.50
C VAL A 263 6.24 19.96 -23.14
N GLY A 264 7.44 19.51 -23.48
CA GLY A 264 8.71 20.18 -23.20
C GLY A 264 9.53 20.37 -24.46
N LEU A 265 10.24 21.48 -24.55
CA LEU A 265 11.19 21.79 -25.63
C LEU A 265 12.54 22.08 -25.01
N ASP A 266 13.53 21.23 -25.30
CA ASP A 266 14.93 21.44 -24.97
C ASP A 266 15.66 22.04 -26.16
N THR A 267 16.07 23.31 -26.04
CA THR A 267 16.72 24.01 -27.14
C THR A 267 18.23 23.82 -27.15
N PRO A 268 18.90 23.88 -28.32
CA PRO A 268 20.35 23.80 -28.41
C PRO A 268 21.11 24.93 -27.66
N SER A 269 20.40 25.99 -27.29
CA SER A 269 20.94 27.11 -26.52
C SER A 269 20.85 26.91 -24.99
N GLY A 270 20.45 25.72 -24.52
CA GLY A 270 20.38 25.39 -23.11
C GLY A 270 19.11 25.82 -22.40
N TRP A 271 18.10 26.27 -23.15
CA TRP A 271 16.79 26.55 -22.57
C TRP A 271 15.89 25.32 -22.58
N ASN A 272 15.29 25.03 -21.45
CA ASN A 272 14.16 24.10 -21.33
C ASN A 272 12.88 24.90 -21.10
N ILE A 273 11.88 24.68 -21.92
CA ILE A 273 10.56 25.29 -21.85
C ILE A 273 9.53 24.21 -21.80
N SER A 274 8.76 24.11 -20.73
CA SER A 274 7.72 23.08 -20.61
C SER A 274 6.37 23.66 -20.19
N ALA A 275 5.31 23.05 -20.72
CA ALA A 275 3.94 23.27 -20.33
C ALA A 275 3.37 21.97 -19.78
N PHE A 276 2.59 22.03 -18.72
CA PHE A 276 1.96 20.88 -18.13
C PHE A 276 0.52 21.13 -17.71
N CYS A 277 -0.25 20.07 -17.69
CA CYS A 277 -1.58 19.99 -17.12
C CYS A 277 -1.66 18.74 -16.26
N ASN A 278 -1.74 18.89 -14.95
CA ASN A 278 -1.98 17.80 -14.01
C ASN A 278 -3.45 17.75 -13.65
N ASN A 279 -4.01 16.54 -13.55
CA ASN A 279 -5.44 16.33 -13.36
C ASN A 279 -6.28 17.17 -14.34
N CYS A 280 -6.02 16.99 -15.63
CA CYS A 280 -6.71 17.75 -16.67
C CYS A 280 -8.22 17.52 -16.73
N THR A 281 -8.68 16.38 -16.23
CA THR A 281 -10.09 16.01 -16.03
C THR A 281 -10.77 16.85 -14.97
N ASP A 282 -9.99 17.43 -14.04
CA ASP A 282 -10.45 18.18 -12.87
C ASP A 282 -11.29 17.34 -11.90
N ASP A 283 -10.93 16.04 -11.78
CA ASP A 283 -11.58 15.14 -10.87
C ASP A 283 -11.26 15.52 -9.43
N GLU A 284 -12.30 15.70 -8.62
CA GLU A 284 -12.19 15.90 -7.18
C GLU A 284 -12.25 14.57 -6.46
N TYR A 285 -11.22 14.24 -5.70
CA TYR A 285 -11.14 12.95 -5.00
C TYR A 285 -10.59 13.08 -3.58
N LYS A 286 -11.09 12.23 -2.70
CA LYS A 286 -10.62 12.12 -1.31
C LYS A 286 -9.35 11.28 -1.26
N MET A 287 -8.35 11.72 -0.51
CA MET A 287 -7.12 10.97 -0.23
C MET A 287 -7.11 10.37 1.17
N VAL A 288 -7.79 11.03 2.10
CA VAL A 288 -7.89 10.58 3.49
C VAL A 288 -9.26 10.97 4.05
N ALA A 289 -9.82 10.07 4.84
CA ALA A 289 -11.03 10.32 5.62
C ALA A 289 -10.80 9.91 7.07
N LEU A 290 -10.96 10.84 8.00
CA LEU A 290 -10.89 10.59 9.43
C LEU A 290 -12.33 10.54 9.99
N SER A 291 -12.83 9.32 10.15
CA SER A 291 -14.14 9.03 10.74
C SER A 291 -13.99 8.71 12.23
N GLY A 292 -13.95 9.54 13.11
CA GLY A 292 -13.76 9.14 14.53
C GLY A 292 -13.84 10.28 15.50
N VAL A 293 -13.84 11.47 14.96
CA VAL A 293 -13.92 12.68 15.78
C VAL A 293 -15.34 12.92 16.31
N ARG A 294 -16.31 12.09 15.91
CA ARG A 294 -17.71 12.14 16.39
C ARG A 294 -17.83 11.99 17.91
N ALA A 295 -16.98 11.15 18.52
CA ALA A 295 -16.97 10.94 19.97
C ALA A 295 -16.53 12.19 20.75
N GLN A 296 -15.92 13.18 20.09
CA GLN A 296 -15.45 14.44 20.67
C GLN A 296 -16.26 15.66 20.17
N GLY A 297 -17.42 15.43 19.54
CA GLY A 297 -18.26 16.51 18.99
C GLY A 297 -17.72 17.14 17.69
N GLY A 298 -16.71 16.52 17.07
CA GLY A 298 -16.14 16.96 15.80
C GLY A 298 -16.79 16.27 14.60
N GLY A 299 -16.83 16.97 13.47
CA GLY A 299 -17.29 16.40 12.18
C GLY A 299 -16.23 15.51 11.52
N ASN A 300 -16.60 14.87 10.44
CA ASN A 300 -15.64 14.16 9.59
C ASN A 300 -14.63 15.13 9.00
N ARG A 301 -13.41 14.66 8.83
CA ARG A 301 -12.34 15.42 8.19
C ARG A 301 -11.89 14.68 6.94
N TYR A 302 -11.72 15.42 5.86
CA TYR A 302 -11.25 14.89 4.57
C TYR A 302 -10.01 15.65 4.15
N GLY A 303 -9.06 14.92 3.55
CA GLY A 303 -8.02 15.49 2.72
C GLY A 303 -8.37 15.18 1.27
N PHE A 304 -8.29 16.18 0.42
CA PHE A 304 -8.54 16.03 -1.02
C PHE A 304 -7.22 16.01 -1.78
N GLY A 305 -7.23 15.36 -2.93
CA GLY A 305 -6.14 15.45 -3.90
C GLY A 305 -6.14 16.83 -4.59
N ASP A 306 -5.05 17.11 -5.29
CA ASP A 306 -4.92 18.34 -6.06
C ASP A 306 -5.95 18.35 -7.21
N GLY A 307 -6.69 19.45 -7.36
CA GLY A 307 -7.49 19.75 -8.55
C GLY A 307 -6.60 20.03 -9.77
N ARG A 308 -7.22 20.35 -10.89
CA ARG A 308 -6.48 20.66 -12.12
C ARG A 308 -5.46 21.76 -11.93
N ARG A 309 -4.21 21.48 -12.31
CA ARG A 309 -3.13 22.46 -12.33
C ARG A 309 -2.53 22.57 -13.72
N ILE A 310 -2.49 23.78 -14.26
CA ILE A 310 -1.86 24.10 -15.54
C ILE A 310 -0.70 25.04 -15.25
N GLY A 311 0.45 24.79 -15.83
CA GLY A 311 1.63 25.62 -15.61
C GLY A 311 2.59 25.65 -16.79
N LEU A 312 3.46 26.65 -16.75
CA LEU A 312 4.61 26.79 -17.62
C LEU A 312 5.87 26.82 -16.75
N GLN A 313 6.88 26.12 -17.18
CA GLN A 313 8.20 26.12 -16.55
C GLN A 313 9.25 26.56 -17.59
N LEU A 314 10.15 27.42 -17.16
CA LEU A 314 11.30 27.87 -17.94
C LEU A 314 12.54 27.66 -17.09
N SER A 315 13.52 26.96 -17.62
CA SER A 315 14.83 26.80 -17.00
C SER A 315 15.95 26.91 -18.03
N THR A 316 17.14 27.22 -17.55
CA THR A 316 18.35 27.28 -18.39
C THR A 316 19.55 26.88 -17.56
N ASP A 317 20.48 26.19 -18.20
CA ASP A 317 21.80 25.86 -17.63
C ASP A 317 22.78 26.95 -18.06
N PHE A 318 23.57 27.46 -17.11
CA PHE A 318 24.58 28.51 -17.32
C PHE A 318 25.96 27.89 -17.32
#